data_782fd3496cc5cdde65db8d3b479de922
#
_entry.id   782fd3496cc5cdde65db8d3b479de922
#
_cell.length_a   1.000
_cell.length_b   1.000
_cell.length_c   1.000
_cell.angle_alpha   90.00
_cell.angle_beta   90.00
_cell.angle_gamma   90.00
#
_symmetry.space_group_name_H-M   'P 1'
#
loop_
_entity.id
_entity.type
_entity.pdbx_description
1 polymer ?
#
loop_
_entity_poly.entity_id
_entity_poly.type
_entity_poly.pdbx_seq_one_letter_code
_entity_poly.pdbx_strand_id
1 'polypeptide(L)'
;MKIIFSPFFGNHVFIDLDKKGSLIGQKYAGSQELIGELRLRSGLTSVLPDSMERTAQYMKAIRSTFKENKGSHAEIFRSSFGKDELGVAMTLLGWRDALVGLGWNPSDYTKSQKLNALMDIEKHFDCAGVADCKRELLETLQAGQADLSGITIESVLPEGMLPCYFAALLSAAHKCGAKVVYSPAPSAAAAEG
;
A
#
# COMPACT_ATOMS: atom_id res chain seq x y z
N MET A 1 10.45 0.28 21.30
CA MET A 1 10.65 1.43 20.35
C MET A 1 9.32 2.17 20.21
N LYS A 2 9.37 3.52 20.15
CA LYS A 2 8.17 4.36 19.96
C LYS A 2 8.17 4.96 18.54
N ILE A 3 7.09 4.81 17.80
CA ILE A 3 6.86 5.40 16.48
C ILE A 3 5.78 6.47 16.62
N ILE A 4 6.08 7.69 16.26
CA ILE A 4 5.11 8.79 16.17
C ILE A 4 4.70 8.87 14.70
N PHE A 5 3.43 8.56 14.42
CA PHE A 5 2.94 8.37 13.08
C PHE A 5 1.93 9.43 12.66
N SER A 6 2.11 9.93 11.44
CA SER A 6 1.07 10.63 10.68
C SER A 6 1.20 10.27 9.20
N PRO A 7 0.10 9.95 8.49
CA PRO A 7 0.14 9.71 7.05
C PRO A 7 0.57 10.96 6.25
N PHE A 8 0.54 12.12 6.88
CA PHE A 8 0.92 13.42 6.28
C PHE A 8 2.35 13.85 6.60
N PHE A 9 3.10 13.09 7.41
CA PHE A 9 4.52 13.36 7.57
C PHE A 9 5.22 13.08 6.24
N GLY A 10 5.82 14.14 5.67
CA GLY A 10 6.70 14.04 4.51
C GLY A 10 8.12 13.63 4.92
N ASN A 11 9.03 13.65 3.96
CA ASN A 11 10.46 13.34 4.19
C ASN A 11 11.18 14.39 5.09
N HIS A 12 10.50 15.48 5.43
CA HIS A 12 11.01 16.53 6.30
C HIS A 12 10.16 16.56 7.56
N VAL A 13 10.63 15.88 8.59
CA VAL A 13 10.01 15.96 9.93
C VAL A 13 10.65 17.13 10.65
N PHE A 14 9.86 18.14 10.99
CA PHE A 14 10.29 19.21 11.89
C PHE A 14 10.33 18.62 13.31
N ILE A 15 11.54 18.40 13.81
CA ILE A 15 11.74 18.01 15.20
C ILE A 15 11.63 19.28 16.04
N ASP A 16 10.68 19.31 16.95
CA ASP A 16 10.58 20.37 17.95
C ASP A 16 11.73 20.20 18.94
N LEU A 17 12.80 20.94 18.72
CA LEU A 17 14.01 20.90 19.56
C LEU A 17 13.80 21.52 20.94
N ASP A 18 12.71 22.26 21.14
CA ASP A 18 12.40 22.88 22.43
C ASP A 18 11.77 21.91 23.43
N LYS A 19 11.30 20.75 22.96
CA LYS A 19 10.86 19.68 23.86
C LYS A 19 12.04 19.01 24.54
N LYS A 20 12.23 19.33 25.82
CA LYS A 20 13.17 18.63 26.71
C LYS A 20 12.74 17.15 26.84
N GLY A 21 13.32 16.27 26.06
CA GLY A 21 13.07 14.85 26.10
C GLY A 21 14.10 14.06 25.28
N SER A 22 14.37 12.83 25.69
CA SER A 22 15.26 11.95 24.93
C SER A 22 14.59 11.52 23.63
N LEU A 23 15.20 11.80 22.49
CA LEU A 23 14.80 11.28 21.18
C LEU A 23 15.26 9.83 20.96
N ILE A 24 16.03 9.27 21.91
CA ILE A 24 16.53 7.91 21.84
C ILE A 24 15.34 6.94 21.92
N GLY A 25 15.21 6.06 20.92
CA GLY A 25 14.13 5.09 20.86
C GLY A 25 12.81 5.65 20.31
N GLN A 26 12.78 6.90 19.82
CA GLN A 26 11.64 7.49 19.12
C GLN A 26 11.94 7.66 17.64
N LYS A 27 10.95 7.37 16.77
CA LYS A 27 11.02 7.55 15.33
C LYS A 27 9.75 8.23 14.85
N TYR A 28 9.89 9.31 14.10
CA TYR A 28 8.78 9.90 13.37
C TYR A 28 8.62 9.16 12.05
N ALA A 29 7.41 8.82 11.68
CA ALA A 29 7.14 8.02 10.50
C ALA A 29 5.96 8.58 9.71
N GLY A 30 6.18 8.83 8.44
CA GLY A 30 5.15 9.00 7.44
C GLY A 30 4.60 7.66 6.96
N SER A 31 3.82 7.70 5.89
CA SER A 31 3.18 6.51 5.34
C SER A 31 4.19 5.43 4.92
N GLN A 32 5.24 5.82 4.22
CA GLN A 32 6.24 4.87 3.70
C GLN A 32 7.13 4.30 4.80
N GLU A 33 7.55 5.16 5.73
CA GLU A 33 8.41 4.77 6.86
C GLU A 33 7.69 3.82 7.81
N LEU A 34 6.40 4.05 8.09
CA LEU A 34 5.61 3.12 8.92
C LEU A 34 5.47 1.76 8.24
N ILE A 35 5.09 1.75 6.96
CA ILE A 35 4.96 0.51 6.18
C ILE A 35 6.30 -0.24 6.14
N GLY A 36 7.40 0.46 5.83
CA GLY A 36 8.74 -0.14 5.79
C GLY A 36 9.16 -0.75 7.13
N GLU A 37 8.92 -0.04 8.24
CA GLU A 37 9.24 -0.54 9.58
C GLU A 37 8.42 -1.78 9.95
N LEU A 38 7.11 -1.75 9.69
CA LEU A 38 6.24 -2.89 9.98
C LEU A 38 6.56 -4.08 9.09
N ARG A 39 6.85 -3.86 7.79
CA ARG A 39 7.30 -4.93 6.88
C ARG A 39 8.58 -5.60 7.37
N LEU A 40 9.59 -4.79 7.72
CA LEU A 40 10.86 -5.30 8.23
C LEU A 40 10.65 -6.19 9.46
N ARG A 41 9.81 -5.77 10.38
CA ARG A 41 9.52 -6.54 11.62
C ARG A 41 8.64 -7.75 11.38
N SER A 42 7.87 -7.76 10.33
CA SER A 42 7.09 -8.92 9.88
C SER A 42 7.90 -9.89 9.01
N GLY A 43 9.21 -9.64 8.81
CA GLY A 43 10.05 -10.47 7.95
C GLY A 43 9.81 -10.29 6.45
N LEU A 44 9.07 -9.26 6.04
CA LEU A 44 8.73 -8.97 4.65
C LEU A 44 9.80 -8.05 4.03
N THR A 45 10.87 -8.63 3.51
CA THR A 45 12.08 -7.89 3.07
C THR A 45 12.26 -7.81 1.55
N SER A 46 11.20 -8.07 0.77
CA SER A 46 11.28 -8.01 -0.69
C SER A 46 11.72 -6.63 -1.19
N VAL A 47 12.74 -6.63 -2.07
CA VAL A 47 13.17 -5.43 -2.79
C VAL A 47 12.17 -5.18 -3.92
N LEU A 48 11.67 -3.96 -4.00
CA LEU A 48 10.78 -3.58 -5.09
C LEU A 48 11.60 -3.20 -6.33
N PRO A 49 11.20 -3.66 -7.52
CA PRO A 49 11.77 -3.20 -8.77
C PRO A 49 11.46 -1.71 -8.98
N ASP A 50 12.25 -1.04 -9.81
CA ASP A 50 11.94 0.33 -10.18
C ASP A 50 10.68 0.41 -11.07
N SER A 51 10.14 1.62 -11.23
CA SER A 51 8.88 1.83 -11.94
C SER A 51 8.97 1.48 -13.43
N MET A 52 10.13 1.70 -14.06
CA MET A 52 10.33 1.40 -15.49
C MET A 52 10.50 -0.10 -15.72
N GLU A 53 11.26 -0.78 -14.86
CA GLU A 53 11.39 -2.23 -14.88
C GLU A 53 10.01 -2.89 -14.72
N ARG A 54 9.24 -2.44 -13.72
CA ARG A 54 7.91 -2.94 -13.47
C ARG A 54 6.95 -2.71 -14.64
N THR A 55 7.01 -1.53 -15.26
CA THR A 55 6.24 -1.22 -16.48
C THR A 55 6.64 -2.13 -17.65
N ALA A 56 7.93 -2.39 -17.83
CA ALA A 56 8.41 -3.30 -18.88
C ALA A 56 7.92 -4.74 -18.65
N GLN A 57 7.90 -5.23 -17.41
CA GLN A 57 7.34 -6.53 -17.05
C GLN A 57 5.83 -6.58 -17.33
N TYR A 58 5.09 -5.51 -17.02
CA TYR A 58 3.67 -5.45 -17.29
C TYR A 58 3.36 -5.40 -18.79
N MET A 59 4.16 -4.66 -19.57
CA MET A 59 4.08 -4.65 -21.04
C MET A 59 4.31 -6.05 -21.63
N LYS A 60 5.26 -6.80 -21.07
CA LYS A 60 5.50 -8.20 -21.45
C LYS A 60 4.28 -9.08 -21.12
N ALA A 61 3.66 -8.89 -19.95
CA ALA A 61 2.45 -9.62 -19.54
C ALA A 61 1.29 -9.36 -20.52
N ILE A 62 1.05 -8.11 -20.93
CA ILE A 62 0.04 -7.76 -21.94
C ILE A 62 0.31 -8.49 -23.26
N ARG A 63 1.56 -8.47 -23.74
CA ARG A 63 1.94 -9.19 -24.98
C ARG A 63 1.71 -10.69 -24.88
N SER A 64 2.01 -11.30 -23.74
CA SER A 64 1.76 -12.74 -23.48
C SER A 64 0.28 -13.05 -23.51
N THR A 65 -0.55 -12.23 -22.83
CA THR A 65 -2.01 -12.37 -22.84
C THR A 65 -2.57 -12.36 -24.27
N PHE A 66 -2.08 -11.46 -25.12
CA PHE A 66 -2.52 -11.40 -26.53
C PHE A 66 -2.06 -12.57 -27.38
N LYS A 67 -0.96 -13.23 -27.05
CA LYS A 67 -0.44 -14.38 -27.79
C LYS A 67 -1.20 -15.67 -27.42
N GLU A 68 -1.45 -15.88 -26.15
CA GLU A 68 -1.96 -17.15 -25.64
C GLU A 68 -3.48 -17.25 -25.71
N ASN A 69 -4.19 -16.13 -25.59
CA ASN A 69 -5.65 -16.12 -25.48
C ASN A 69 -6.31 -15.31 -26.61
N LYS A 70 -6.58 -15.95 -27.74
CA LYS A 70 -7.53 -15.42 -28.74
C LYS A 70 -8.93 -15.47 -28.10
N GLY A 71 -9.48 -14.32 -27.73
CA GLY A 71 -10.77 -14.20 -27.02
C GLY A 71 -10.66 -13.78 -25.56
N SER A 72 -9.46 -13.43 -25.09
CA SER A 72 -9.25 -12.78 -23.80
C SER A 72 -10.04 -11.47 -23.70
N HIS A 73 -10.52 -11.15 -22.50
CA HIS A 73 -11.14 -9.84 -22.25
C HIS A 73 -10.18 -8.68 -22.50
N ALA A 74 -8.85 -8.91 -22.47
CA ALA A 74 -7.83 -7.92 -22.76
C ALA A 74 -7.81 -7.46 -24.23
N GLU A 75 -8.48 -8.17 -25.16
CA GLU A 75 -8.60 -7.77 -26.58
C GLU A 75 -9.13 -6.35 -26.76
N ILE A 76 -9.93 -5.83 -25.82
CA ILE A 76 -10.41 -4.44 -25.86
C ILE A 76 -9.30 -3.41 -25.86
N PHE A 77 -8.10 -3.76 -25.38
CA PHE A 77 -6.93 -2.87 -25.35
C PHE A 77 -5.97 -3.09 -26.51
N ARG A 78 -6.15 -4.13 -27.34
CA ARG A 78 -5.20 -4.50 -28.41
C ARG A 78 -4.93 -3.37 -29.40
N SER A 79 -5.96 -2.67 -29.84
CA SER A 79 -5.80 -1.56 -30.80
C SER A 79 -5.03 -0.38 -30.21
N SER A 80 -5.31 -0.02 -28.97
CA SER A 80 -4.61 1.05 -28.27
C SER A 80 -3.17 0.66 -27.96
N PHE A 81 -2.95 -0.57 -27.50
CA PHE A 81 -1.63 -1.10 -27.22
C PHE A 81 -0.74 -1.16 -28.48
N GLY A 82 -1.31 -1.51 -29.64
CA GLY A 82 -0.56 -1.50 -30.90
C GLY A 82 -0.12 -0.11 -31.37
N LYS A 83 -0.74 0.97 -30.84
CA LYS A 83 -0.37 2.35 -31.15
C LYS A 83 0.64 2.92 -30.16
N ASP A 84 0.50 2.58 -28.88
CA ASP A 84 1.33 3.07 -27.78
C ASP A 84 1.42 1.99 -26.69
N GLU A 85 2.38 1.09 -26.83
CA GLU A 85 2.57 0.00 -25.88
C GLU A 85 2.94 0.49 -24.49
N LEU A 86 3.83 1.48 -24.41
CA LEU A 86 4.33 1.99 -23.13
C LEU A 86 3.24 2.75 -22.37
N GLY A 87 2.56 3.70 -23.02
CA GLY A 87 1.52 4.51 -22.38
C GLY A 87 0.33 3.66 -21.93
N VAL A 88 -0.07 2.66 -22.74
CA VAL A 88 -1.15 1.73 -22.33
C VAL A 88 -0.70 0.87 -21.17
N ALA A 89 0.53 0.34 -21.17
CA ALA A 89 1.05 -0.45 -20.07
C ALA A 89 1.10 0.34 -18.76
N MET A 90 1.61 1.59 -18.80
CA MET A 90 1.64 2.49 -17.64
C MET A 90 0.23 2.77 -17.10
N THR A 91 -0.72 3.04 -17.99
CA THR A 91 -2.11 3.34 -17.62
C THR A 91 -2.77 2.14 -16.96
N LEU A 92 -2.67 0.96 -17.56
CA LEU A 92 -3.30 -0.26 -17.03
C LEU A 92 -2.64 -0.71 -15.73
N LEU A 93 -1.31 -0.60 -15.62
CA LEU A 93 -0.58 -0.87 -14.38
C LEU A 93 -1.01 0.08 -13.26
N GLY A 94 -1.19 1.38 -13.58
CA GLY A 94 -1.71 2.35 -12.61
C GLY A 94 -3.12 2.02 -12.14
N TRP A 95 -4.02 1.58 -13.04
CA TRP A 95 -5.35 1.11 -12.65
C TRP A 95 -5.30 -0.13 -11.77
N ARG A 96 -4.47 -1.09 -12.16
CA ARG A 96 -4.23 -2.31 -11.37
C ARG A 96 -3.78 -1.97 -9.95
N ASP A 97 -2.77 -1.11 -9.80
CA ASP A 97 -2.22 -0.75 -8.50
C ASP A 97 -3.23 0.01 -7.63
N ALA A 98 -4.01 0.90 -8.23
CA ALA A 98 -5.09 1.58 -7.52
C ALA A 98 -6.15 0.58 -7.02
N LEU A 99 -6.55 -0.38 -7.84
CA LEU A 99 -7.51 -1.41 -7.48
C LEU A 99 -6.99 -2.33 -6.37
N VAL A 100 -5.74 -2.79 -6.47
CA VAL A 100 -5.09 -3.60 -5.42
C VAL A 100 -5.00 -2.81 -4.11
N GLY A 101 -4.67 -1.51 -4.20
CA GLY A 101 -4.68 -0.62 -3.04
C GLY A 101 -6.05 -0.44 -2.39
N LEU A 102 -7.14 -0.70 -3.14
CA LEU A 102 -8.52 -0.70 -2.66
C LEU A 102 -9.01 -2.10 -2.26
N GLY A 103 -8.14 -3.11 -2.26
CA GLY A 103 -8.48 -4.48 -1.87
C GLY A 103 -8.99 -5.36 -3.01
N TRP A 104 -8.85 -4.95 -4.26
CA TRP A 104 -9.21 -5.82 -5.39
C TRP A 104 -8.32 -7.07 -5.43
N ASN A 105 -9.01 -8.22 -5.53
CA ASN A 105 -8.37 -9.52 -5.75
C ASN A 105 -8.53 -9.91 -7.24
N PRO A 106 -7.43 -10.14 -7.98
CA PRO A 106 -7.50 -10.50 -9.40
C PRO A 106 -8.01 -11.93 -9.67
N SER A 107 -8.46 -12.67 -8.67
CA SER A 107 -8.95 -14.05 -8.83
C SER A 107 -10.41 -14.13 -9.25
N ASP A 108 -11.20 -13.08 -9.07
CA ASP A 108 -12.66 -13.14 -9.20
C ASP A 108 -13.16 -12.40 -10.44
N TYR A 109 -13.67 -13.16 -11.43
CA TYR A 109 -14.32 -12.57 -12.60
C TYR A 109 -15.57 -11.78 -12.21
N THR A 110 -15.71 -10.62 -12.82
CA THR A 110 -16.78 -9.66 -12.55
C THR A 110 -17.65 -9.43 -13.78
N LYS A 111 -18.72 -8.63 -13.63
CA LYS A 111 -19.50 -8.13 -14.77
C LYS A 111 -18.77 -7.06 -15.58
N SER A 112 -17.64 -6.54 -15.09
CA SER A 112 -16.86 -5.49 -15.75
C SER A 112 -15.85 -6.11 -16.72
N GLN A 113 -16.02 -5.85 -18.01
CA GLN A 113 -15.09 -6.31 -19.03
C GLN A 113 -13.67 -5.77 -18.83
N LYS A 114 -13.52 -4.53 -18.31
CA LYS A 114 -12.22 -3.93 -18.03
C LYS A 114 -11.50 -4.63 -16.85
N LEU A 115 -12.23 -4.98 -15.79
CA LEU A 115 -11.64 -5.72 -14.68
C LEU A 115 -11.24 -7.14 -15.12
N ASN A 116 -12.06 -7.81 -15.89
CA ASN A 116 -11.73 -9.13 -16.43
C ASN A 116 -10.50 -9.06 -17.36
N ALA A 117 -10.36 -7.97 -18.12
CA ALA A 117 -9.17 -7.73 -18.94
C ALA A 117 -7.89 -7.59 -18.09
N LEU A 118 -7.96 -6.85 -16.97
CA LEU A 118 -6.83 -6.78 -16.03
C LEU A 118 -6.53 -8.14 -15.41
N MET A 119 -7.55 -8.92 -15.04
CA MET A 119 -7.36 -10.28 -14.52
C MET A 119 -6.66 -11.20 -15.51
N ASP A 120 -7.00 -11.12 -16.80
CA ASP A 120 -6.34 -11.91 -17.82
C ASP A 120 -4.84 -11.54 -17.94
N ILE A 121 -4.51 -10.25 -17.77
CA ILE A 121 -3.11 -9.77 -17.77
C ILE A 121 -2.36 -10.24 -16.50
N GLU A 122 -3.02 -10.21 -15.34
CA GLU A 122 -2.42 -10.64 -14.07
C GLU A 122 -1.93 -12.10 -14.09
N LYS A 123 -2.53 -12.97 -14.89
CA LYS A 123 -2.07 -14.36 -15.05
C LYS A 123 -0.63 -14.47 -15.56
N HIS A 124 -0.12 -13.42 -16.20
CA HIS A 124 1.22 -13.35 -16.79
C HIS A 124 2.11 -12.30 -16.08
N PHE A 125 1.63 -11.69 -15.00
CA PHE A 125 2.33 -10.63 -14.29
C PHE A 125 2.70 -11.07 -12.86
N ASP A 126 4.00 -11.19 -12.63
CA ASP A 126 4.55 -11.60 -11.31
C ASP A 126 5.61 -10.57 -10.87
N CYS A 127 5.19 -9.31 -10.75
CA CYS A 127 6.09 -8.23 -10.39
C CYS A 127 5.42 -7.31 -9.36
N ALA A 128 5.66 -7.60 -8.08
CA ALA A 128 5.07 -6.87 -6.98
C ALA A 128 5.44 -5.38 -6.99
N GLY A 129 4.52 -4.53 -6.60
CA GLY A 129 4.71 -3.11 -6.41
C GLY A 129 4.34 -2.66 -5.00
N VAL A 130 4.33 -1.34 -4.78
CA VAL A 130 3.99 -0.75 -3.47
C VAL A 130 2.59 -1.17 -3.00
N ALA A 131 1.62 -1.26 -3.92
CA ALA A 131 0.26 -1.69 -3.59
C ALA A 131 0.22 -3.15 -3.11
N ASP A 132 0.99 -4.03 -3.77
CA ASP A 132 1.11 -5.44 -3.37
C ASP A 132 1.74 -5.58 -1.99
N CYS A 133 2.80 -4.81 -1.74
CA CYS A 133 3.48 -4.79 -0.44
C CYS A 133 2.58 -4.30 0.70
N LYS A 134 1.71 -3.32 0.43
CA LYS A 134 0.71 -2.87 1.39
C LYS A 134 -0.33 -3.94 1.70
N ARG A 135 -0.81 -4.63 0.67
CA ARG A 135 -1.75 -5.73 0.81
C ARG A 135 -1.12 -6.88 1.58
N GLU A 136 0.06 -7.35 1.17
CA GLU A 136 0.80 -8.42 1.83
C GLU A 136 1.03 -8.14 3.32
N LEU A 137 1.46 -6.92 3.66
CA LEU A 137 1.64 -6.51 5.05
C LEU A 137 0.33 -6.60 5.85
N LEU A 138 -0.75 -6.05 5.29
CA LEU A 138 -2.05 -6.06 5.98
C LEU A 138 -2.56 -7.49 6.20
N GLU A 139 -2.47 -8.35 5.18
CA GLU A 139 -2.87 -9.77 5.25
C GLU A 139 -2.03 -10.53 6.29
N THR A 140 -0.69 -10.33 6.30
CA THR A 140 0.22 -10.94 7.27
C THR A 140 -0.14 -10.55 8.70
N LEU A 141 -0.41 -9.27 8.96
CA LEU A 141 -0.80 -8.80 10.28
C LEU A 141 -2.20 -9.28 10.67
N GLN A 142 -3.15 -9.30 9.76
CA GLN A 142 -4.50 -9.81 10.01
C GLN A 142 -4.51 -11.31 10.34
N ALA A 143 -3.60 -12.07 9.71
CA ALA A 143 -3.41 -13.48 10.00
C ALA A 143 -2.64 -13.74 11.32
N GLY A 144 -2.18 -12.70 12.01
CA GLY A 144 -1.41 -12.84 13.25
C GLY A 144 -0.02 -13.45 13.07
N GLN A 145 0.56 -13.35 11.87
CA GLN A 145 1.84 -13.97 11.52
C GLN A 145 3.07 -13.12 11.88
N ALA A 146 2.89 -12.04 12.63
CA ALA A 146 3.97 -11.17 13.07
C ALA A 146 3.90 -10.95 14.58
N ASP A 147 5.07 -10.80 15.22
CA ASP A 147 5.18 -10.34 16.60
C ASP A 147 5.67 -8.89 16.62
N LEU A 148 4.77 -8.00 16.98
CA LEU A 148 5.03 -6.57 17.12
C LEU A 148 5.11 -6.13 18.58
N SER A 149 5.30 -7.07 19.52
CA SER A 149 5.51 -6.77 20.93
C SER A 149 6.72 -5.84 21.11
N GLY A 150 6.64 -4.93 22.05
CA GLY A 150 7.70 -3.93 22.30
C GLY A 150 7.70 -2.73 21.35
N ILE A 151 6.72 -2.62 20.42
CA ILE A 151 6.49 -1.42 19.62
C ILE A 151 5.32 -0.63 20.19
N THR A 152 5.50 0.67 20.31
CA THR A 152 4.40 1.62 20.56
C THR A 152 4.24 2.51 19.34
N ILE A 153 3.06 2.54 18.75
CA ILE A 153 2.70 3.42 17.64
C ILE A 153 1.74 4.48 18.20
N GLU A 154 2.18 5.73 18.15
CA GLU A 154 1.36 6.87 18.54
C GLU A 154 0.91 7.62 17.30
N SER A 155 -0.38 7.53 16.96
CA SER A 155 -0.97 8.29 15.87
C SER A 155 -1.21 9.73 16.29
N VAL A 156 -0.71 10.68 15.52
CA VAL A 156 -0.98 12.11 15.69
C VAL A 156 -2.45 12.45 15.36
N LEU A 157 -3.10 11.58 14.59
CA LEU A 157 -4.50 11.73 14.23
C LEU A 157 -5.39 10.84 15.12
N PRO A 158 -6.62 11.28 15.42
CA PRO A 158 -7.66 10.42 15.93
C PRO A 158 -7.95 9.26 14.98
N GLU A 159 -8.38 8.12 15.51
CA GLU A 159 -8.68 6.93 14.70
C GLU A 159 -9.63 7.23 13.54
N GLY A 160 -10.72 7.97 13.77
CA GLY A 160 -11.73 8.30 12.76
C GLY A 160 -11.26 9.28 11.67
N MET A 161 -10.06 9.86 11.81
CA MET A 161 -9.45 10.76 10.80
C MET A 161 -8.38 10.05 9.95
N LEU A 162 -8.07 8.80 10.26
CA LEU A 162 -7.10 8.04 9.49
C LEU A 162 -7.71 7.55 8.16
N PRO A 163 -6.93 7.55 7.07
CA PRO A 163 -7.31 6.80 5.87
C PRO A 163 -7.59 5.33 6.20
N CYS A 164 -8.62 4.74 5.58
CA CYS A 164 -9.11 3.39 5.89
C CYS A 164 -8.00 2.32 5.95
N TYR A 165 -7.04 2.39 5.04
CA TYR A 165 -5.89 1.48 5.04
C TYR A 165 -5.08 1.56 6.34
N PHE A 166 -4.75 2.76 6.81
CA PHE A 166 -3.95 2.93 8.05
C PHE A 166 -4.74 2.59 9.31
N ALA A 167 -6.05 2.87 9.34
CA ALA A 167 -6.90 2.42 10.43
C ALA A 167 -6.91 0.89 10.54
N ALA A 168 -7.09 0.19 9.40
CA ALA A 168 -7.02 -1.27 9.36
C ALA A 168 -5.62 -1.81 9.72
N LEU A 169 -4.55 -1.16 9.22
CA LEU A 169 -3.17 -1.55 9.50
C LEU A 169 -2.83 -1.42 11.00
N LEU A 170 -3.19 -0.30 11.63
CA LEU A 170 -2.93 -0.09 13.06
C LEU A 170 -3.76 -1.04 13.94
N SER A 171 -5.01 -1.32 13.56
CA SER A 171 -5.84 -2.31 14.23
C SER A 171 -5.22 -3.72 14.14
N ALA A 172 -4.72 -4.11 12.96
CA ALA A 172 -4.05 -5.40 12.78
C ALA A 172 -2.72 -5.45 13.54
N ALA A 173 -1.92 -4.37 13.53
CA ALA A 173 -0.68 -4.27 14.30
C ALA A 173 -0.93 -4.40 15.81
N HIS A 174 -2.03 -3.83 16.30
CA HIS A 174 -2.44 -3.99 17.72
C HIS A 174 -2.72 -5.45 18.07
N LYS A 175 -3.42 -6.18 17.21
CA LYS A 175 -3.67 -7.63 17.38
C LYS A 175 -2.39 -8.45 17.39
N CYS A 176 -1.35 -7.99 16.69
CA CYS A 176 -0.02 -8.59 16.68
C CYS A 176 0.89 -8.13 17.84
N GLY A 177 0.35 -7.49 18.87
CA GLY A 177 1.05 -7.13 20.10
C GLY A 177 1.61 -5.71 20.15
N ALA A 178 1.45 -4.88 19.10
CA ALA A 178 1.84 -3.47 19.17
C ALA A 178 0.91 -2.68 20.09
N LYS A 179 1.48 -1.76 20.88
CA LYS A 179 0.69 -0.78 21.61
C LYS A 179 0.34 0.38 20.68
N VAL A 180 -0.94 0.53 20.34
CA VAL A 180 -1.42 1.63 19.50
C VAL A 180 -2.13 2.67 20.37
N VAL A 181 -1.76 3.94 20.20
CA VAL A 181 -2.33 5.09 20.91
C VAL A 181 -2.75 6.13 19.89
N TYR A 182 -3.95 6.65 20.00
CA TYR A 182 -4.47 7.70 19.12
C TYR A 182 -4.53 9.03 19.85
N SER A 183 -4.25 10.12 19.15
CA SER A 183 -4.53 11.45 19.68
C SER A 183 -6.03 11.64 19.93
N PRO A 184 -6.41 12.38 20.97
CA PRO A 184 -7.82 12.68 21.21
C PRO A 184 -8.39 13.46 20.00
N ALA A 185 -9.67 13.23 19.69
CA ALA A 185 -10.37 14.04 18.71
C ALA A 185 -10.38 15.52 19.18
N PRO A 186 -10.22 16.50 18.28
CA PRO A 186 -10.35 17.90 18.63
C PRO A 186 -11.73 18.12 19.27
N SER A 187 -11.74 18.60 20.53
CA SER A 187 -13.00 18.94 21.19
C SER A 187 -13.64 20.12 20.46
N ALA A 188 -14.96 20.08 20.24
CA ALA A 188 -15.71 21.16 19.62
C ALA A 188 -15.57 22.52 20.37
N ALA A 189 -15.05 22.52 21.59
CA ALA A 189 -14.80 23.70 22.41
C ALA A 189 -13.61 24.58 21.93
N ALA A 190 -12.78 24.13 21.00
CA ALA A 190 -11.63 24.89 20.49
C ALA A 190 -11.94 25.74 19.22
N ALA A 191 -13.19 25.75 18.77
CA ALA A 191 -13.61 26.50 17.56
C ALA A 191 -14.23 27.88 17.88
N GLU A 192 -14.29 28.28 19.15
CA GLU A 192 -14.86 29.57 19.61
C GLU A 192 -13.78 30.46 20.25
N GLY A 193 -12.59 30.56 19.60
CA GLY A 193 -11.53 31.43 20.06
C GLY A 193 -10.93 32.24 18.90
#